data_95f525c8019e189cb59615fb8e2ad124
#
_entry.id   95f525c8019e189cb59615fb8e2ad124
#
_cell.length_a   1.000
_cell.length_b   1.000
_cell.length_c   1.000
_cell.angle_alpha   90.00
_cell.angle_beta   90.00
_cell.angle_gamma   90.00
#
_symmetry.space_group_name_H-M   'P 1'
#
loop_
_entity.id
_entity.type
_entity.pdbx_description
1 polymer ?
#
loop_
_entity_poly.entity_id
_entity_poly.type
_entity_poly.pdbx_seq_one_letter_code
_entity_poly.pdbx_strand_id
1 'polypeptide(L)'
;MTNSVRARFAIVGIATVLIVIGAIGMAVQGMFERHNEREVLAELDADLRFLARSLVLDNGVAALNVQPLADPRFQEPLSGLYWQVRNDRTGAMLRSPSLAGASFPLKNDRLTIGERHRHIVFGPEGTKLIVLERRIEDPSDPAASYRVAVAVDRKLLEAANRAFLLDLLPLLGLIGAGMLLAFTLQGGLALG
;
A
#
# COMPACT_ATOMS: atom_id res chain seq x y z
N MET A 1 27.73 20.89 -45.32
CA MET A 1 26.92 21.57 -44.27
C MET A 1 25.60 20.92 -43.97
N THR A 2 25.02 20.13 -44.85
CA THR A 2 23.72 19.42 -44.67
C THR A 2 23.72 18.35 -43.57
N ASN A 3 24.83 17.64 -43.33
CA ASN A 3 24.90 16.59 -42.33
C ASN A 3 24.77 17.10 -40.86
N SER A 4 25.18 18.33 -40.58
CA SER A 4 25.07 18.91 -39.21
C SER A 4 23.63 19.29 -38.87
N VAL A 5 22.83 19.71 -39.83
CA VAL A 5 21.40 20.06 -39.62
C VAL A 5 20.59 18.78 -39.40
N ARG A 6 20.80 17.75 -40.22
CA ARG A 6 20.16 16.43 -40.08
C ARG A 6 20.45 15.82 -38.68
N ALA A 7 21.71 15.89 -38.24
CA ALA A 7 22.09 15.38 -36.93
C ALA A 7 21.41 16.14 -35.76
N ARG A 8 21.28 17.46 -35.87
CA ARG A 8 20.57 18.28 -34.87
C ARG A 8 19.08 17.93 -34.79
N PHE A 9 18.40 17.81 -35.93
CA PHE A 9 17.00 17.40 -35.98
C PHE A 9 16.80 16.00 -35.38
N ALA A 10 17.67 15.04 -35.72
CA ALA A 10 17.61 13.70 -35.12
C ALA A 10 17.79 13.71 -33.63
N ILE A 11 18.77 14.46 -33.09
CA ILE A 11 19.00 14.57 -31.63
C ILE A 11 17.77 15.18 -30.94
N VAL A 12 17.21 16.26 -31.46
CA VAL A 12 16.01 16.90 -30.90
C VAL A 12 14.83 15.94 -30.93
N GLY A 13 14.61 15.21 -32.03
CA GLY A 13 13.53 14.24 -32.16
C GLY A 13 13.68 13.09 -31.13
N ILE A 14 14.87 12.51 -31.01
CA ILE A 14 15.16 11.47 -30.02
C ILE A 14 14.94 12.00 -28.59
N ALA A 15 15.48 13.17 -28.27
CA ALA A 15 15.31 13.78 -26.96
C ALA A 15 13.82 14.01 -26.62
N THR A 16 13.05 14.52 -27.60
CA THR A 16 11.60 14.71 -27.41
C THR A 16 10.88 13.39 -27.13
N VAL A 17 11.15 12.34 -27.90
CA VAL A 17 10.56 11.01 -27.67
C VAL A 17 10.89 10.49 -26.29
N LEU A 18 12.14 10.58 -25.85
CA LEU A 18 12.57 10.11 -24.53
C LEU A 18 11.90 10.91 -23.41
N ILE A 19 11.77 12.23 -23.54
CA ILE A 19 11.10 13.08 -22.56
C ILE A 19 9.62 12.70 -22.45
N VAL A 20 8.93 12.55 -23.58
CA VAL A 20 7.50 12.21 -23.62
C VAL A 20 7.26 10.83 -22.99
N ILE A 21 8.04 9.81 -23.35
CA ILE A 21 7.93 8.47 -22.82
C ILE A 21 8.24 8.48 -21.30
N GLY A 22 9.27 9.18 -20.89
CA GLY A 22 9.61 9.34 -19.46
C GLY A 22 8.48 10.02 -18.69
N ALA A 23 7.88 11.07 -19.23
CA ALA A 23 6.75 11.76 -18.60
C ALA A 23 5.52 10.85 -18.48
N ILE A 24 5.19 10.09 -19.54
CA ILE A 24 4.09 9.11 -19.52
C ILE A 24 4.37 8.02 -18.48
N GLY A 25 5.59 7.46 -18.45
CA GLY A 25 5.98 6.44 -17.50
C GLY A 25 5.83 6.91 -16.06
N MET A 26 6.32 8.12 -15.75
CA MET A 26 6.16 8.71 -14.41
C MET A 26 4.69 8.97 -14.04
N ALA A 27 3.88 9.43 -14.98
CA ALA A 27 2.46 9.67 -14.75
C ALA A 27 1.71 8.38 -14.46
N VAL A 28 1.94 7.32 -15.25
CA VAL A 28 1.33 6.00 -15.08
C VAL A 28 1.78 5.37 -13.77
N GLN A 29 3.08 5.43 -13.44
CA GLN A 29 3.61 4.93 -12.17
C GLN A 29 2.96 5.64 -10.98
N GLY A 30 2.91 6.95 -10.98
CA GLY A 30 2.30 7.71 -9.88
C GLY A 30 0.78 7.50 -9.76
N MET A 31 0.11 7.19 -10.86
CA MET A 31 -1.30 6.80 -10.85
C MET A 31 -1.50 5.42 -10.24
N PHE A 32 -0.65 4.46 -10.59
CA PHE A 32 -0.67 3.10 -10.05
C PHE A 32 -0.39 3.09 -8.55
N GLU A 33 0.65 3.80 -8.08
CA GLU A 33 0.97 3.89 -6.65
C GLU A 33 -0.21 4.42 -5.83
N ARG A 34 -0.84 5.49 -6.29
CA ARG A 34 -2.02 6.06 -5.62
C ARG A 34 -3.22 5.13 -5.63
N HIS A 35 -3.42 4.39 -6.71
CA HIS A 35 -4.52 3.44 -6.82
C HIS A 35 -4.31 2.26 -5.88
N ASN A 36 -3.13 1.64 -5.93
CA ASN A 36 -2.74 0.52 -5.08
C ASN A 36 -2.82 0.87 -3.59
N GLU A 37 -2.31 2.05 -3.19
CA GLU A 37 -2.41 2.51 -1.80
C GLU A 37 -3.87 2.68 -1.34
N ARG A 38 -4.74 3.23 -2.20
CA ARG A 38 -6.17 3.40 -1.87
C ARG A 38 -6.88 2.07 -1.74
N GLU A 39 -6.58 1.12 -2.60
CA GLU A 39 -7.17 -0.22 -2.58
C GLU A 39 -6.78 -0.97 -1.31
N VAL A 40 -5.50 -1.00 -0.96
CA VAL A 40 -5.00 -1.61 0.28
C VAL A 40 -5.61 -0.95 1.51
N LEU A 41 -5.73 0.38 1.53
CA LEU A 41 -6.37 1.08 2.65
C LEU A 41 -7.87 0.78 2.75
N ALA A 42 -8.56 0.58 1.64
CA ALA A 42 -9.97 0.19 1.64
C ALA A 42 -10.16 -1.25 2.15
N GLU A 43 -9.27 -2.17 1.78
CA GLU A 43 -9.25 -3.53 2.28
C GLU A 43 -8.99 -3.54 3.80
N LEU A 44 -7.95 -2.85 4.28
CA LEU A 44 -7.68 -2.72 5.71
C LEU A 44 -8.85 -2.11 6.49
N ASP A 45 -9.57 -1.16 5.91
CA ASP A 45 -10.74 -0.58 6.56
C ASP A 45 -11.92 -1.57 6.62
N ALA A 46 -12.08 -2.42 5.62
CA ALA A 46 -13.07 -3.49 5.64
C ALA A 46 -12.72 -4.53 6.72
N ASP A 47 -11.46 -4.94 6.80
CA ASP A 47 -10.95 -5.86 7.81
C ASP A 47 -11.09 -5.29 9.23
N LEU A 48 -10.76 -4.01 9.41
CA LEU A 48 -10.91 -3.32 10.69
C LEU A 48 -12.37 -3.29 11.15
N ARG A 49 -13.31 -3.02 10.25
CA ARG A 49 -14.74 -3.04 10.56
C ARG A 49 -15.23 -4.45 10.88
N PHE A 50 -14.77 -5.44 10.12
CA PHE A 50 -15.13 -6.83 10.37
C PHE A 50 -14.61 -7.30 11.71
N LEU A 51 -13.33 -7.04 12.01
CA LEU A 51 -12.69 -7.37 13.28
C LEU A 51 -13.43 -6.74 14.46
N ALA A 52 -13.75 -5.43 14.36
CA ALA A 52 -14.47 -4.71 15.40
C ALA A 52 -15.89 -5.28 15.68
N ARG A 53 -16.56 -5.79 14.66
CA ARG A 53 -17.89 -6.43 14.79
C ARG A 53 -17.83 -7.86 15.34
N SER A 54 -16.74 -8.57 15.07
CA SER A 54 -16.53 -9.95 15.51
C SER A 54 -16.06 -10.07 16.95
N LEU A 55 -15.72 -8.94 17.57
CA LEU A 55 -15.36 -8.90 18.98
C LEU A 55 -16.58 -9.11 19.87
N VAL A 56 -16.50 -10.09 20.75
CA VAL A 56 -17.40 -10.27 21.90
C VAL A 56 -16.70 -9.66 23.10
N LEU A 57 -17.31 -8.63 23.64
CA LEU A 57 -16.81 -7.90 24.81
C LEU A 57 -17.70 -8.31 26.00
N ASP A 58 -17.10 -8.95 26.98
CA ASP A 58 -17.78 -9.37 28.21
C ASP A 58 -16.91 -9.06 29.41
N ASN A 59 -17.42 -8.21 30.33
CA ASN A 59 -16.79 -7.82 31.58
C ASN A 59 -15.30 -7.42 31.44
N GLY A 60 -14.94 -6.67 30.42
CA GLY A 60 -13.58 -6.21 30.17
C GLY A 60 -12.66 -7.23 29.52
N VAL A 61 -13.18 -8.39 29.14
CA VAL A 61 -12.47 -9.41 28.37
C VAL A 61 -12.93 -9.37 26.92
N ALA A 62 -11.98 -9.18 26.01
CA ALA A 62 -12.25 -9.29 24.58
C ALA A 62 -12.02 -10.74 24.12
N ALA A 63 -12.97 -11.31 23.44
CA ALA A 63 -12.85 -12.59 22.76
C ALA A 63 -13.33 -12.45 21.30
N LEU A 64 -12.86 -13.32 20.44
CA LEU A 64 -13.34 -13.37 19.05
C LEU A 64 -14.30 -14.55 18.89
N ASN A 65 -15.48 -14.26 18.39
CA ASN A 65 -16.54 -15.28 18.25
C ASN A 65 -16.32 -16.19 17.01
N VAL A 66 -15.46 -15.79 16.08
CA VAL A 66 -15.16 -16.55 14.84
C VAL A 66 -13.70 -16.28 14.47
N GLN A 67 -13.07 -17.13 13.64
CA GLN A 67 -11.82 -16.75 12.98
C GLN A 67 -12.04 -15.43 12.23
N PRO A 68 -11.38 -14.35 12.66
CA PRO A 68 -11.94 -13.02 12.43
C PRO A 68 -11.79 -12.53 11.00
N LEU A 69 -10.82 -13.03 10.26
CA LEU A 69 -10.49 -12.50 8.95
C LEU A 69 -10.23 -13.66 7.99
N ALA A 70 -10.88 -13.60 6.81
CA ALA A 70 -10.84 -14.67 5.83
C ALA A 70 -9.47 -14.81 5.13
N ASP A 71 -8.65 -13.76 5.14
CA ASP A 71 -7.34 -13.79 4.51
C ASP A 71 -6.39 -14.72 5.28
N PRO A 72 -5.87 -15.79 4.65
CA PRO A 72 -4.97 -16.73 5.30
C PRO A 72 -3.68 -16.10 5.80
N ARG A 73 -3.26 -14.98 5.24
CA ARG A 73 -2.07 -14.22 5.68
C ARG A 73 -2.15 -13.80 7.14
N PHE A 74 -3.33 -13.62 7.72
CA PHE A 74 -3.47 -13.35 9.15
C PHE A 74 -3.10 -14.55 10.04
N GLN A 75 -3.02 -15.76 9.49
CA GLN A 75 -2.66 -16.98 10.20
C GLN A 75 -1.19 -17.37 9.99
N GLU A 76 -0.55 -16.88 8.94
CA GLU A 76 0.83 -17.22 8.59
C GLU A 76 1.82 -16.31 9.34
N PRO A 77 2.77 -16.86 10.11
CA PRO A 77 3.76 -16.05 10.83
C PRO A 77 4.54 -15.12 9.90
N LEU A 78 4.65 -13.85 10.28
CA LEU A 78 5.41 -12.81 9.57
C LEU A 78 4.97 -12.58 8.12
N SER A 79 3.73 -12.88 7.78
CA SER A 79 3.16 -12.73 6.44
C SER A 79 3.08 -11.29 5.93
N GLY A 80 3.21 -10.30 6.81
CA GLY A 80 3.08 -8.89 6.50
C GLY A 80 1.68 -8.32 6.66
N LEU A 81 0.69 -9.13 7.04
CA LEU A 81 -0.67 -8.69 7.35
C LEU A 81 -1.00 -9.06 8.81
N TYR A 82 -1.36 -8.08 9.62
CA TYR A 82 -1.45 -8.22 11.07
C TYR A 82 -2.70 -7.56 11.62
N TRP A 83 -3.20 -8.08 12.73
CA TRP A 83 -4.18 -7.38 13.55
C TRP A 83 -3.87 -7.52 15.02
N GLN A 84 -4.32 -6.55 15.82
CA GLN A 84 -4.32 -6.63 17.27
C GLN A 84 -5.48 -5.82 17.87
N VAL A 85 -5.92 -6.27 19.04
CA VAL A 85 -6.92 -5.58 19.85
C VAL A 85 -6.31 -5.38 21.24
N ARG A 86 -6.35 -4.17 21.75
CA ARG A 86 -5.83 -3.82 23.07
C ARG A 86 -6.94 -3.20 23.92
N ASN A 87 -7.09 -3.70 25.13
CA ASN A 87 -7.88 -3.04 26.15
C ASN A 87 -7.10 -1.84 26.68
N ASP A 88 -7.67 -0.63 26.60
CA ASP A 88 -6.99 0.61 27.00
C ASP A 88 -6.81 0.71 28.52
N ARG A 89 -7.65 0.02 29.33
CA ARG A 89 -7.61 0.05 30.78
C ARG A 89 -6.63 -0.98 31.37
N THR A 90 -6.71 -2.22 30.89
CA THR A 90 -5.93 -3.34 31.46
C THR A 90 -4.64 -3.60 30.70
N GLY A 91 -4.50 -3.12 29.48
CA GLY A 91 -3.41 -3.45 28.58
C GLY A 91 -3.49 -4.86 27.97
N ALA A 92 -4.53 -5.64 28.28
CA ALA A 92 -4.72 -6.98 27.73
C ALA A 92 -4.83 -6.90 26.19
N MET A 93 -4.19 -7.85 25.51
CA MET A 93 -4.11 -7.86 24.06
C MET A 93 -4.52 -9.20 23.45
N LEU A 94 -5.35 -9.12 22.39
CA LEU A 94 -5.52 -10.17 21.39
C LEU A 94 -4.71 -9.82 20.14
N ARG A 95 -4.19 -10.81 19.45
CA ARG A 95 -3.33 -10.60 18.26
C ARG A 95 -3.52 -11.72 17.26
N SER A 96 -3.25 -11.37 15.98
CA SER A 96 -3.19 -12.36 14.92
C SER A 96 -2.03 -13.33 15.13
N PRO A 97 -2.19 -14.60 14.76
CA PRO A 97 -1.08 -15.55 14.69
C PRO A 97 0.09 -15.06 13.85
N SER A 98 -0.19 -14.26 12.82
CA SER A 98 0.83 -13.67 11.93
C SER A 98 1.84 -12.79 12.66
N LEU A 99 1.48 -12.20 13.81
CA LEU A 99 2.43 -11.45 14.65
C LEU A 99 3.49 -12.33 15.34
N ALA A 100 3.34 -13.66 15.30
CA ALA A 100 4.28 -14.60 15.92
C ALA A 100 4.62 -14.27 17.39
N GLY A 101 3.62 -13.78 18.15
CA GLY A 101 3.81 -13.37 19.54
C GLY A 101 4.29 -11.92 19.73
N ALA A 102 4.73 -11.24 18.68
CA ALA A 102 5.08 -9.81 18.74
C ALA A 102 3.83 -8.92 18.86
N SER A 103 4.05 -7.62 18.96
CA SER A 103 3.02 -6.58 18.87
C SER A 103 3.61 -5.36 18.19
N PHE A 104 2.77 -4.49 17.68
CA PHE A 104 3.19 -3.18 17.18
C PHE A 104 2.63 -2.07 18.06
N PRO A 105 3.35 -0.93 18.22
CA PRO A 105 2.91 0.15 19.06
C PRO A 105 1.67 0.83 18.48
N LEU A 106 0.66 1.07 19.33
CA LEU A 106 -0.48 1.94 19.03
C LEU A 106 -0.20 3.31 19.66
N LYS A 107 -0.50 4.37 18.92
CA LYS A 107 -0.32 5.71 19.45
C LYS A 107 -1.21 5.92 20.67
N ASN A 108 -0.66 6.57 21.70
CA ASN A 108 -1.39 6.87 22.94
C ASN A 108 -2.10 8.23 22.82
N ASP A 109 -2.76 8.49 21.67
CA ASP A 109 -3.55 9.68 21.45
C ASP A 109 -5.01 9.48 21.90
N ARG A 110 -5.71 10.59 22.14
CA ARG A 110 -7.12 10.57 22.53
C ARG A 110 -7.99 10.38 21.27
N LEU A 111 -8.02 9.15 20.77
CA LEU A 111 -8.95 8.78 19.72
C LEU A 111 -10.38 8.96 20.17
N THR A 112 -11.16 9.71 19.41
CA THR A 112 -12.61 9.76 19.55
C THR A 112 -13.19 8.40 19.18
N ILE A 113 -14.22 7.97 19.91
CA ILE A 113 -14.87 6.68 19.65
C ILE A 113 -15.40 6.65 18.24
N GLY A 114 -15.10 5.56 17.52
CA GLY A 114 -15.49 5.36 16.13
C GLY A 114 -14.62 6.07 15.08
N GLU A 115 -13.75 6.98 15.50
CA GLU A 115 -12.81 7.65 14.59
C GLU A 115 -11.72 6.69 14.12
N ARG A 116 -11.30 6.84 12.86
CA ARG A 116 -10.23 6.03 12.25
C ARG A 116 -8.95 6.84 12.22
N HIS A 117 -7.89 6.26 12.72
CA HIS A 117 -6.56 6.83 12.60
C HIS A 117 -5.67 5.95 11.74
N ARG A 118 -4.93 6.60 10.83
CA ARG A 118 -3.87 5.99 10.04
C ARG A 118 -2.53 6.51 10.50
N HIS A 119 -1.59 5.61 10.73
CA HIS A 119 -0.21 5.97 11.05
C HIS A 119 0.76 4.90 10.60
N ILE A 120 2.06 5.22 10.65
CA ILE A 120 3.13 4.30 10.33
C ILE A 120 3.89 3.99 11.61
N VAL A 121 4.09 2.70 11.89
CA VAL A 121 4.85 2.22 13.05
C VAL A 121 5.87 1.17 12.62
N PHE A 122 6.79 0.85 13.53
CA PHE A 122 7.64 -0.32 13.37
C PHE A 122 6.93 -1.55 13.93
N GLY A 123 6.87 -2.59 13.13
CA GLY A 123 6.31 -3.89 13.45
C GLY A 123 7.38 -4.93 13.77
N PRO A 124 7.01 -6.22 13.68
CA PRO A 124 7.96 -7.32 13.83
C PRO A 124 9.19 -7.14 12.94
N GLU A 125 10.36 -7.55 13.45
CA GLU A 125 11.65 -7.47 12.72
C GLU A 125 12.01 -6.08 12.19
N GLY A 126 11.44 -5.01 12.80
CA GLY A 126 11.73 -3.63 12.39
C GLY A 126 11.09 -3.22 11.06
N THR A 127 10.13 -3.97 10.55
CA THR A 127 9.39 -3.63 9.33
C THR A 127 8.52 -2.40 9.53
N LYS A 128 8.31 -1.60 8.47
CA LYS A 128 7.40 -0.45 8.53
C LYS A 128 5.99 -0.90 8.20
N LEU A 129 5.09 -0.76 9.16
CA LEU A 129 3.68 -1.08 9.01
C LEU A 129 2.86 0.17 8.77
N ILE A 130 1.92 0.10 7.83
CA ILE A 130 0.80 1.02 7.73
C ILE A 130 -0.31 0.45 8.59
N VAL A 131 -0.70 1.20 9.62
CA VAL A 131 -1.69 0.79 10.61
C VAL A 131 -2.95 1.61 10.43
N LEU A 132 -4.08 0.95 10.39
CA LEU A 132 -5.40 1.54 10.59
C LEU A 132 -5.93 1.10 11.95
N GLU A 133 -6.28 2.07 12.79
CA GLU A 133 -6.85 1.78 14.12
C GLU A 133 -8.18 2.50 14.35
N ARG A 134 -9.00 1.93 15.21
CA ARG A 134 -10.26 2.50 15.69
C ARG A 134 -10.42 2.19 17.17
N ARG A 135 -10.97 3.14 17.92
CA ARG A 135 -11.39 2.94 19.29
C ARG A 135 -12.87 2.56 19.34
N ILE A 136 -13.19 1.51 20.10
CA ILE A 136 -14.56 1.07 20.37
C ILE A 136 -14.79 1.03 21.88
N GLU A 137 -16.03 1.21 22.31
CA GLU A 137 -16.47 1.05 23.68
C GLU A 137 -16.98 -0.35 23.94
N ASP A 138 -16.90 -0.77 25.21
CA ASP A 138 -17.57 -1.98 25.65
C ASP A 138 -19.03 -1.64 25.95
N PRO A 139 -20.00 -2.27 25.27
CA PRO A 139 -21.42 -2.01 25.56
C PRO A 139 -21.85 -2.38 26.98
N SER A 140 -21.11 -3.31 27.64
CA SER A 140 -21.39 -3.78 28.99
C SER A 140 -20.66 -2.96 30.07
N ASP A 141 -19.56 -2.25 29.72
CA ASP A 141 -18.79 -1.39 30.61
C ASP A 141 -18.35 -0.12 29.88
N PRO A 142 -19.11 0.98 29.96
CA PRO A 142 -18.78 2.24 29.28
C PRO A 142 -17.41 2.85 29.71
N ALA A 143 -16.85 2.40 30.83
CA ALA A 143 -15.51 2.79 31.27
C ALA A 143 -14.39 1.99 30.60
N ALA A 144 -14.72 0.89 29.93
CA ALA A 144 -13.78 0.08 29.16
C ALA A 144 -13.82 0.48 27.68
N SER A 145 -12.64 0.63 27.11
CA SER A 145 -12.49 0.87 25.68
C SER A 145 -11.39 -0.03 25.11
N TYR A 146 -11.54 -0.35 23.85
CA TYR A 146 -10.61 -1.20 23.11
C TYR A 146 -10.11 -0.47 21.88
N ARG A 147 -8.83 -0.64 21.60
CA ARG A 147 -8.22 -0.25 20.33
C ARG A 147 -8.11 -1.46 19.44
N VAL A 148 -8.82 -1.41 18.35
CA VAL A 148 -8.78 -2.41 17.28
C VAL A 148 -7.92 -1.87 16.18
N ALA A 149 -6.93 -2.63 15.74
CA ALA A 149 -5.99 -2.21 14.72
C ALA A 149 -5.71 -3.34 13.73
N VAL A 150 -5.63 -2.97 12.45
CA VAL A 150 -5.15 -3.81 11.35
C VAL A 150 -3.97 -3.13 10.70
N ALA A 151 -2.98 -3.90 10.30
CA ALA A 151 -1.73 -3.39 9.77
C ALA A 151 -1.23 -4.21 8.59
N VAL A 152 -0.60 -3.53 7.63
CA VAL A 152 0.07 -4.15 6.48
C VAL A 152 1.53 -3.71 6.41
N ASP A 153 2.42 -4.64 6.07
CA ASP A 153 3.82 -4.32 5.82
C ASP A 153 3.94 -3.49 4.52
N ARG A 154 4.56 -2.34 4.64
CA ARG A 154 4.81 -1.44 3.51
C ARG A 154 5.61 -2.10 2.39
N LYS A 155 6.46 -3.07 2.70
CA LYS A 155 7.23 -3.83 1.71
C LYS A 155 6.33 -4.53 0.69
N LEU A 156 5.12 -4.98 1.08
CA LEU A 156 4.18 -5.60 0.15
C LEU A 156 3.71 -4.60 -0.92
N LEU A 157 3.43 -3.36 -0.53
CA LEU A 157 3.06 -2.31 -1.47
C LEU A 157 4.24 -1.95 -2.37
N GLU A 158 5.44 -1.83 -1.80
CA GLU A 158 6.67 -1.53 -2.54
C GLU A 158 7.02 -2.65 -3.53
N ALA A 159 6.79 -3.91 -3.17
CA ALA A 159 6.98 -5.05 -4.06
C ALA A 159 6.00 -5.02 -5.24
N ALA A 160 4.72 -4.74 -5.01
CA ALA A 160 3.72 -4.60 -6.06
C ALA A 160 4.07 -3.44 -7.02
N ASN A 161 4.49 -2.30 -6.48
CA ASN A 161 4.91 -1.15 -7.27
C ASN A 161 6.16 -1.46 -8.12
N ARG A 162 7.13 -2.21 -7.56
CA ARG A 162 8.32 -2.65 -8.31
C ARG A 162 7.96 -3.63 -9.42
N ALA A 163 7.08 -4.60 -9.16
CA ALA A 163 6.62 -5.55 -10.17
C ALA A 163 5.97 -4.81 -11.34
N PHE A 164 5.07 -3.87 -11.05
CA PHE A 164 4.44 -3.04 -12.06
C PHE A 164 5.44 -2.25 -12.91
N LEU A 165 6.49 -1.66 -12.29
CA LEU A 165 7.56 -0.98 -13.03
C LEU A 165 8.28 -1.90 -13.99
N LEU A 166 8.61 -3.12 -13.55
CA LEU A 166 9.30 -4.11 -14.40
C LEU A 166 8.44 -4.53 -15.60
N ASP A 167 7.13 -4.58 -15.43
CA ASP A 167 6.19 -4.88 -16.53
C ASP A 167 5.99 -3.68 -17.46
N LEU A 168 6.05 -2.46 -16.93
CA LEU A 168 5.87 -1.23 -17.68
C LEU A 168 7.08 -0.88 -18.57
N LEU A 169 8.31 -1.11 -18.09
CA LEU A 169 9.53 -0.74 -18.79
C LEU A 169 9.67 -1.34 -20.21
N PRO A 170 9.46 -2.65 -20.44
CA PRO A 170 9.56 -3.21 -21.78
C PRO A 170 8.47 -2.65 -22.72
N LEU A 171 7.28 -2.37 -22.22
CA LEU A 171 6.22 -1.76 -23.01
C LEU A 171 6.59 -0.34 -23.46
N LEU A 172 7.11 0.48 -22.55
CA LEU A 172 7.60 1.82 -22.89
C LEU A 172 8.78 1.77 -23.86
N GLY A 173 9.67 0.79 -23.70
CA GLY A 173 10.78 0.54 -24.61
C GLY A 173 10.32 0.20 -26.02
N LEU A 174 9.30 -0.66 -26.15
CA LEU A 174 8.72 -1.01 -27.46
C LEU A 174 8.06 0.20 -28.13
N ILE A 175 7.30 0.98 -27.40
CA ILE A 175 6.68 2.22 -27.91
C ILE A 175 7.76 3.21 -28.36
N GLY A 176 8.80 3.39 -27.55
CA GLY A 176 9.93 4.26 -27.89
C GLY A 176 10.66 3.83 -29.15
N ALA A 177 10.96 2.55 -29.27
CA ALA A 177 11.59 1.99 -30.47
C ALA A 177 10.72 2.18 -31.73
N GLY A 178 9.41 1.95 -31.62
CA GLY A 178 8.46 2.19 -32.71
C GLY A 178 8.41 3.66 -33.14
N MET A 179 8.37 4.59 -32.17
CA MET A 179 8.39 6.03 -32.46
C MET A 179 9.70 6.48 -33.11
N LEU A 180 10.84 5.97 -32.65
CA LEU A 180 12.15 6.26 -33.25
C LEU A 180 12.26 5.70 -34.65
N LEU A 181 11.77 4.49 -34.92
CA LEU A 181 11.73 3.89 -36.25
C LEU A 181 10.85 4.73 -37.20
N ALA A 182 9.66 5.12 -36.78
CA ALA A 182 8.78 5.97 -37.57
C ALA A 182 9.44 7.31 -37.90
N PHE A 183 10.11 7.93 -36.93
CA PHE A 183 10.83 9.19 -37.12
C PHE A 183 11.96 9.06 -38.15
N THR A 184 12.75 7.98 -38.08
CA THR A 184 13.86 7.75 -39.01
C THR A 184 13.36 7.48 -40.46
N LEU A 185 12.26 6.72 -40.58
CA LEU A 185 11.65 6.46 -41.91
C LEU A 185 11.10 7.73 -42.53
N GLN A 186 10.40 8.57 -41.77
CA GLN A 186 9.88 9.86 -42.27
C GLN A 186 11.01 10.82 -42.67
N GLY A 187 12.06 10.90 -41.87
CA GLY A 187 13.24 11.72 -42.16
C GLY A 187 13.97 11.26 -43.42
N GLY A 188 14.04 9.97 -43.68
CA GLY A 188 14.58 9.40 -44.93
C GLY A 188 13.75 9.72 -46.17
N LEU A 189 12.43 9.64 -46.07
CA LEU A 189 11.50 9.94 -47.19
C LEU A 189 11.40 11.43 -47.51
N ALA A 190 11.51 12.31 -46.50
CA ALA A 190 11.40 13.76 -46.70
C ALA A 190 12.66 14.43 -47.29
N LEU A 191 13.81 13.72 -47.27
CA LEU A 191 15.12 14.24 -47.61
C LEU A 191 15.83 13.47 -48.75
N GLY A 192 15.17 12.49 -49.36
CA GLY A 192 15.56 11.79 -50.59
C GLY A 192 14.85 12.41 -51.77
#